data_4c20c716f14e4d4cba9ef62384f70248
#
_entry.id   4c20c716f14e4d4cba9ef62384f70248
#
_cell.length_a   1.000
_cell.length_b   1.000
_cell.length_c   1.000
_cell.angle_alpha   90.00
_cell.angle_beta   90.00
_cell.angle_gamma   90.00
#
_symmetry.space_group_name_H-M   'P 1'
#
loop_
_entity.id
_entity.type
_entity.pdbx_description
1 polymer ?
#
loop_
_entity_poly.entity_id
_entity_poly.type
_entity_poly.pdbx_seq_one_letter_code
_entity_poly.pdbx_strand_id
1 'polypeptide(L)'
;MSLSTKNGRFASLFIKDFMGKKNKLSKFADLLSFPNVLENYDPKFPKLLIARDEEIDLKGTWAEKHFHNDHPIVVELACGRGEYTVSLAEADPDKNFIGVDIKGARIWKGASAALEKNLKNVAFLRTRIEQIALFFGSQ
;
A
#
# COMPACT_ATOMS: atom_id res chain seq x y z
N MET A 1 3.69 19.32 20.28
CA MET A 1 4.75 19.75 19.38
C MET A 1 4.19 20.06 18.01
N SER A 2 4.39 21.25 17.57
CA SER A 2 3.73 21.75 16.38
C SER A 2 4.37 21.32 15.06
N LEU A 3 5.54 20.70 15.09
CA LEU A 3 6.25 20.29 13.88
C LEU A 3 5.41 19.38 13.00
N SER A 4 4.71 18.45 13.62
CA SER A 4 3.87 17.50 12.89
C SER A 4 2.61 18.13 12.35
N THR A 5 2.12 19.21 12.95
CA THR A 5 0.85 19.81 12.55
C THR A 5 0.94 20.63 11.28
N LYS A 6 2.09 21.20 11.04
CA LYS A 6 2.33 21.97 9.82
C LYS A 6 2.30 21.06 8.61
N ASN A 7 3.09 20.02 8.67
CA ASN A 7 3.08 18.95 7.70
C ASN A 7 3.72 17.73 8.37
N GLY A 8 3.05 16.62 8.36
CA GLY A 8 3.54 15.40 8.97
C GLY A 8 4.88 14.94 8.41
N ARG A 9 5.21 15.41 7.22
CA ARG A 9 6.46 15.08 6.56
C ARG A 9 7.69 15.62 7.29
N PHE A 10 7.59 16.84 7.84
CA PHE A 10 8.70 17.39 8.61
C PHE A 10 9.00 16.53 9.84
N ALA A 11 7.97 16.18 10.60
CA ALA A 11 8.15 15.37 11.79
C ALA A 11 8.71 13.99 11.44
N SER A 12 8.24 13.38 10.34
CA SER A 12 8.71 12.08 9.87
C SER A 12 10.20 12.12 9.52
N LEU A 13 10.65 13.17 8.82
CA LEU A 13 12.05 13.34 8.47
C LEU A 13 12.91 13.53 9.71
N PHE A 14 12.46 14.34 10.66
CA PHE A 14 13.17 14.57 11.90
C PHE A 14 13.37 13.28 12.68
N ILE A 15 12.33 12.47 12.79
CA ILE A 15 12.39 11.18 13.48
C ILE A 15 13.38 10.26 12.79
N LYS A 16 13.36 10.21 11.47
CA LYS A 16 14.29 9.37 10.70
C LYS A 16 15.74 9.77 10.94
N ASP A 17 16.02 11.07 10.92
CA ASP A 17 17.36 11.58 11.16
C ASP A 17 17.83 11.25 12.57
N PHE A 18 16.95 11.42 13.55
CA PHE A 18 17.27 11.19 14.94
C PHE A 18 17.41 9.70 15.25
N MET A 19 16.46 8.89 14.76
CA MET A 19 16.39 7.44 15.05
C MET A 19 17.23 6.61 14.10
N GLY A 20 17.64 7.18 12.99
CA GLY A 20 18.30 6.45 11.93
C GLY A 20 17.32 5.62 11.12
N LYS A 21 17.81 4.51 10.57
CA LYS A 21 17.00 3.64 9.73
C LYS A 21 15.88 2.99 10.53
N LYS A 22 14.66 3.02 9.99
CA LYS A 22 13.55 2.26 10.57
C LYS A 22 13.86 0.78 10.50
N ASN A 23 13.64 0.07 11.59
CA ASN A 23 13.79 -1.37 11.64
C ASN A 23 12.54 -2.06 11.05
N LYS A 24 12.64 -3.37 10.86
CA LYS A 24 11.59 -4.19 10.26
C LYS A 24 10.27 -4.12 11.04
N LEU A 25 10.36 -4.16 12.37
CA LEU A 25 9.17 -4.14 13.22
C LEU A 25 8.44 -2.80 13.15
N SER A 26 9.19 -1.71 13.14
CA SER A 26 8.64 -0.37 13.02
C SER A 26 7.94 -0.17 11.67
N LYS A 27 8.55 -0.64 10.59
CA LYS A 27 7.93 -0.59 9.26
C LYS A 27 6.64 -1.39 9.20
N PHE A 28 6.62 -2.54 9.85
CA PHE A 28 5.43 -3.38 9.91
C PHE A 28 4.29 -2.66 10.63
N ALA A 29 4.61 -1.98 11.74
CA ALA A 29 3.62 -1.21 12.49
C ALA A 29 3.06 -0.05 11.65
N ASP A 30 3.90 0.62 10.86
CA ASP A 30 3.45 1.69 9.97
C ASP A 30 2.44 1.18 8.94
N LEU A 31 2.70 0.00 8.37
CA LEU A 31 1.82 -0.57 7.34
C LEU A 31 0.39 -0.76 7.83
N LEU A 32 0.20 -1.02 9.11
CA LEU A 32 -1.12 -1.22 9.69
C LEU A 32 -1.99 0.04 9.63
N SER A 33 -1.37 1.21 9.48
CA SER A 33 -2.10 2.49 9.44
C SER A 33 -2.11 3.15 8.07
N PHE A 34 -1.38 2.61 7.10
CA PHE A 34 -1.31 3.23 5.77
C PHE A 34 -2.61 3.00 4.99
N PRO A 35 -3.23 4.07 4.46
CA PRO A 35 -4.47 3.93 3.70
C PRO A 35 -4.29 3.28 2.34
N ASN A 36 -3.07 3.18 1.85
CA ASN A 36 -2.76 2.56 0.55
C ASN A 36 -2.20 1.15 0.68
N VAL A 37 -2.30 0.54 1.85
CA VAL A 37 -1.83 -0.83 2.08
C VAL A 37 -2.98 -1.69 2.57
N LEU A 38 -3.17 -2.83 1.91
CA LEU A 38 -4.15 -3.84 2.27
C LEU A 38 -3.42 -5.13 2.61
N GLU A 39 -3.94 -5.88 3.56
CA GLU A 39 -3.25 -7.07 4.06
C GLU A 39 -4.16 -8.28 4.18
N ASN A 40 -3.60 -9.42 3.84
CA ASN A 40 -4.17 -10.72 4.14
C ASN A 40 -3.19 -11.47 5.04
N TYR A 41 -3.45 -11.48 6.34
CA TYR A 41 -2.53 -12.06 7.32
C TYR A 41 -2.60 -13.56 7.41
N ASP A 42 -3.81 -14.10 7.36
CA ASP A 42 -4.03 -15.50 7.69
C ASP A 42 -4.43 -16.28 6.43
N PRO A 43 -3.50 -17.08 5.87
CA PRO A 43 -3.83 -17.84 4.67
C PRO A 43 -4.88 -18.92 4.88
N LYS A 44 -5.16 -19.29 6.13
CA LYS A 44 -6.22 -20.25 6.43
C LYS A 44 -7.61 -19.62 6.40
N PHE A 45 -7.68 -18.34 6.76
CA PHE A 45 -8.93 -17.58 6.74
C PHE A 45 -8.69 -16.27 5.98
N PRO A 46 -8.52 -16.38 4.65
CA PRO A 46 -8.14 -15.22 3.85
C PRO A 46 -9.22 -14.17 3.82
N LYS A 47 -8.82 -12.95 4.14
CA LYS A 47 -9.67 -11.77 4.04
C LYS A 47 -8.79 -10.54 3.83
N LEU A 48 -9.38 -9.51 3.26
CA LEU A 48 -8.69 -8.26 2.97
C LEU A 48 -8.93 -7.28 4.09
N LEU A 49 -7.85 -6.79 4.69
CA LEU A 49 -7.90 -5.82 5.79
C LEU A 49 -7.21 -4.54 5.39
N ILE A 50 -7.78 -3.43 5.82
CA ILE A 50 -7.22 -2.10 5.64
C ILE A 50 -7.26 -1.35 6.97
N ALA A 51 -6.33 -0.43 7.16
CA ALA A 51 -6.34 0.50 8.31
C ALA A 51 -6.65 -0.18 9.64
N ARG A 52 -5.80 -1.12 10.04
CA ARG A 52 -5.92 -1.86 11.32
C ARG A 52 -7.20 -2.68 11.40
N ASP A 53 -7.19 -3.81 10.81
CA ASP A 53 -8.22 -4.83 10.96
C ASP A 53 -9.62 -4.48 10.43
N GLU A 54 -9.76 -3.42 9.70
CA GLU A 54 -11.02 -3.14 9.04
C GLU A 54 -11.15 -4.06 7.82
N GLU A 55 -12.09 -4.98 7.87
CA GLU A 55 -12.33 -5.90 6.77
C GLU A 55 -13.05 -5.19 5.61
N ILE A 56 -12.57 -5.41 4.39
CA ILE A 56 -13.14 -4.81 3.20
C ILE A 56 -13.17 -5.83 2.07
N ASP A 57 -14.21 -5.78 1.26
CA ASP A 57 -14.33 -6.61 0.08
C ASP A 57 -14.19 -5.72 -1.16
N LEU A 58 -13.09 -5.92 -1.90
CA LEU A 58 -12.78 -5.15 -3.10
C LEU A 58 -12.80 -5.99 -4.37
N LYS A 59 -13.11 -7.28 -4.26
CA LYS A 59 -13.10 -8.16 -5.43
C LYS A 59 -14.07 -7.64 -6.49
N GLY A 60 -13.54 -7.34 -7.68
CA GLY A 60 -14.34 -6.78 -8.77
C GLY A 60 -14.67 -5.30 -8.64
N THR A 61 -14.29 -4.65 -7.55
CA THR A 61 -14.69 -3.25 -7.28
C THR A 61 -13.53 -2.37 -6.78
N TRP A 62 -12.30 -2.74 -7.08
CA TRP A 62 -11.13 -1.97 -6.65
C TRP A 62 -11.16 -0.53 -7.16
N ALA A 63 -11.48 -0.35 -8.44
CA ALA A 63 -11.49 0.98 -9.03
C ALA A 63 -12.52 1.87 -8.34
N GLU A 64 -13.74 1.38 -8.21
CA GLU A 64 -14.83 2.14 -7.63
C GLU A 64 -14.67 2.38 -6.13
N LYS A 65 -14.42 1.31 -5.37
CA LYS A 65 -14.46 1.37 -3.90
C LYS A 65 -13.17 1.84 -3.26
N HIS A 66 -12.01 1.52 -3.88
CA HIS A 66 -10.73 1.91 -3.30
C HIS A 66 -10.14 3.15 -3.95
N PHE A 67 -10.10 3.17 -5.28
CA PHE A 67 -9.50 4.28 -6.01
C PHE A 67 -10.49 5.40 -6.35
N HIS A 68 -11.78 5.14 -6.21
CA HIS A 68 -12.85 6.12 -6.48
C HIS A 68 -12.83 6.64 -7.92
N ASN A 69 -12.61 5.74 -8.87
CA ASN A 69 -12.62 6.03 -10.28
C ASN A 69 -13.09 4.81 -11.08
N ASP A 70 -13.00 4.87 -12.39
CA ASP A 70 -13.36 3.76 -13.28
C ASP A 70 -12.18 3.31 -14.14
N HIS A 71 -10.96 3.63 -13.72
CA HIS A 71 -9.76 3.32 -14.48
C HIS A 71 -9.38 1.83 -14.37
N PRO A 72 -8.70 1.28 -15.38
CA PRO A 72 -8.29 -0.12 -15.33
C PRO A 72 -7.30 -0.39 -14.21
N ILE A 73 -7.31 -1.62 -13.73
CA ILE A 73 -6.40 -2.08 -12.66
C ILE A 73 -5.24 -2.84 -13.29
N VAL A 74 -4.04 -2.47 -12.92
CA VAL A 74 -2.80 -3.16 -13.30
C VAL A 74 -2.17 -3.73 -12.02
N VAL A 75 -1.92 -5.02 -12.00
CA VAL A 75 -1.36 -5.70 -10.84
C VAL A 75 0.07 -6.12 -11.14
N GLU A 76 1.01 -5.71 -10.28
CA GLU A 76 2.40 -6.13 -10.36
C GLU A 76 2.66 -7.18 -9.28
N LEU A 77 2.96 -8.39 -9.70
CA LEU A 77 3.24 -9.50 -8.78
C LEU A 77 4.69 -9.43 -8.31
N ALA A 78 4.90 -9.75 -7.04
CA ALA A 78 6.22 -9.73 -6.41
C ALA A 78 6.88 -8.35 -6.56
N CYS A 79 6.15 -7.31 -6.18
CA CYS A 79 6.57 -5.92 -6.40
C CYS A 79 7.81 -5.52 -5.61
N GLY A 80 8.23 -6.32 -4.61
CA GLY A 80 9.37 -5.99 -3.79
C GLY A 80 9.20 -4.66 -3.07
N ARG A 81 10.12 -3.73 -3.28
CA ARG A 81 10.07 -2.39 -2.67
C ARG A 81 9.08 -1.44 -3.35
N GLY A 82 8.41 -1.90 -4.39
CA GLY A 82 7.37 -1.13 -5.06
C GLY A 82 7.88 0.03 -5.90
N GLU A 83 9.17 0.11 -6.16
CA GLU A 83 9.74 1.24 -6.92
C GLU A 83 9.18 1.31 -8.33
N TYR A 84 9.07 0.17 -8.99
CA TYR A 84 8.50 0.10 -10.32
C TYR A 84 7.01 0.42 -10.32
N THR A 85 6.26 -0.12 -9.35
CA THR A 85 4.84 0.16 -9.22
C THR A 85 4.56 1.65 -9.05
N VAL A 86 5.35 2.30 -8.19
CA VAL A 86 5.23 3.75 -7.96
C VAL A 86 5.56 4.52 -9.25
N SER A 87 6.63 4.13 -9.94
CA SER A 87 7.03 4.79 -11.19
C SER A 87 5.96 4.69 -12.27
N LEU A 88 5.34 3.51 -12.39
CA LEU A 88 4.24 3.31 -13.33
C LEU A 88 3.06 4.20 -13.00
N ALA A 89 2.72 4.31 -11.72
CA ALA A 89 1.60 5.14 -11.26
C ALA A 89 1.85 6.62 -11.56
N GLU A 90 3.08 7.08 -11.36
CA GLU A 90 3.44 8.45 -11.69
C GLU A 90 3.33 8.73 -13.20
N ALA A 91 3.74 7.75 -14.01
CA ALA A 91 3.78 7.93 -15.45
C ALA A 91 2.40 7.82 -16.10
N ASP A 92 1.46 7.11 -15.48
CA ASP A 92 0.15 6.86 -16.10
C ASP A 92 -0.97 7.06 -15.08
N PRO A 93 -1.42 8.29 -14.90
CA PRO A 93 -2.49 8.59 -13.94
C PRO A 93 -3.87 8.05 -14.35
N ASP A 94 -4.01 7.57 -15.56
CA ASP A 94 -5.28 7.03 -16.06
C ASP A 94 -5.47 5.54 -15.77
N LYS A 95 -4.54 4.94 -15.05
CA LYS A 95 -4.61 3.55 -14.60
C LYS A 95 -4.37 3.48 -13.11
N ASN A 96 -4.90 2.44 -12.50
CA ASN A 96 -4.65 2.13 -11.08
C ASN A 96 -3.65 0.98 -10.99
N PHE A 97 -2.66 1.12 -10.13
CA PHE A 97 -1.60 0.12 -10.00
C PHE A 97 -1.63 -0.50 -8.62
N ILE A 98 -1.55 -1.82 -8.54
CA ILE A 98 -1.51 -2.53 -7.27
C ILE A 98 -0.27 -3.42 -7.26
N GLY A 99 0.66 -3.12 -6.35
CA GLY A 99 1.83 -3.94 -6.13
C GLY A 99 1.55 -5.02 -5.09
N VAL A 100 1.90 -6.26 -5.39
CA VAL A 100 1.65 -7.39 -4.49
C VAL A 100 2.97 -8.02 -4.06
N ASP A 101 3.13 -8.21 -2.76
CA ASP A 101 4.26 -8.92 -2.19
C ASP A 101 3.85 -9.55 -0.87
N ILE A 102 4.61 -10.55 -0.40
CA ILE A 102 4.36 -11.18 0.88
C ILE A 102 5.10 -10.47 2.03
N LYS A 103 6.15 -9.73 1.73
CA LYS A 103 7.00 -9.12 2.76
C LYS A 103 6.64 -7.66 2.99
N GLY A 104 6.03 -7.40 4.13
CA GLY A 104 5.57 -6.05 4.49
C GLY A 104 6.69 -5.02 4.55
N ALA A 105 7.88 -5.39 5.03
CA ALA A 105 8.99 -4.45 5.11
C ALA A 105 9.41 -3.93 3.74
N ARG A 106 9.24 -4.72 2.69
CA ARG A 106 9.50 -4.28 1.31
C ARG A 106 8.42 -3.34 0.82
N ILE A 107 7.17 -3.68 1.04
CA ILE A 107 6.03 -2.87 0.65
C ILE A 107 6.08 -1.48 1.29
N TRP A 108 6.58 -1.41 2.53
CA TRP A 108 6.66 -0.15 3.26
C TRP A 108 7.31 0.96 2.45
N LYS A 109 8.39 0.65 1.75
CA LYS A 109 9.14 1.67 0.99
C LYS A 109 8.30 2.26 -0.14
N GLY A 110 7.64 1.39 -0.92
CA GLY A 110 6.77 1.85 -2.01
C GLY A 110 5.56 2.60 -1.50
N ALA A 111 4.93 2.08 -0.46
CA ALA A 111 3.75 2.72 0.12
C ALA A 111 4.07 4.09 0.71
N SER A 112 5.19 4.21 1.44
CA SER A 112 5.65 5.49 1.96
C SER A 112 5.91 6.49 0.85
N ALA A 113 6.61 6.06 -0.21
CA ALA A 113 6.93 6.94 -1.33
C ALA A 113 5.66 7.43 -2.03
N ALA A 114 4.69 6.54 -2.22
CA ALA A 114 3.41 6.90 -2.84
C ALA A 114 2.64 7.92 -2.01
N LEU A 115 2.65 7.76 -0.69
CA LEU A 115 2.00 8.72 0.21
C LEU A 115 2.70 10.07 0.19
N GLU A 116 4.03 10.09 0.20
CA GLU A 116 4.79 11.34 0.12
C GLU A 116 4.53 12.09 -1.18
N LYS A 117 4.40 11.36 -2.28
CA LYS A 117 4.12 11.94 -3.60
C LYS A 117 2.63 12.21 -3.82
N ASN A 118 1.80 11.90 -2.85
CA ASN A 118 0.37 12.07 -2.93
C ASN A 118 -0.26 11.37 -4.14
N LEU A 119 0.23 10.19 -4.45
CA LEU A 119 -0.31 9.38 -5.55
C LEU A 119 -1.60 8.70 -5.13
N LYS A 120 -2.64 8.88 -5.90
CA LYS A 120 -3.97 8.33 -5.61
C LYS A 120 -4.28 7.06 -6.41
N ASN A 121 -3.43 6.71 -7.37
CA ASN A 121 -3.65 5.60 -8.29
C ASN A 121 -2.72 4.42 -8.03
N VAL A 122 -2.24 4.26 -6.80
CA VAL A 122 -1.40 3.13 -6.43
C VAL A 122 -1.76 2.63 -5.05
N ALA A 123 -1.76 1.31 -4.89
CA ALA A 123 -1.98 0.64 -3.63
C ALA A 123 -1.06 -0.58 -3.55
N PHE A 124 -0.92 -1.13 -2.36
CA PHE A 124 -0.10 -2.30 -2.14
C PHE A 124 -0.91 -3.35 -1.38
N LEU A 125 -0.79 -4.60 -1.81
CA LEU A 125 -1.46 -5.73 -1.19
C LEU A 125 -0.41 -6.72 -0.68
N ARG A 126 -0.44 -6.97 0.61
CA ARG A 126 0.41 -7.97 1.23
C ARG A 126 -0.36 -9.28 1.31
N THR A 127 0.01 -10.23 0.49
CA THR A 127 -0.60 -11.56 0.47
C THR A 127 0.32 -12.55 -0.21
N ARG A 128 0.01 -13.83 -0.06
CA ARG A 128 0.63 -14.89 -0.85
C ARG A 128 0.09 -14.81 -2.27
N ILE A 129 0.99 -14.99 -3.24
CA ILE A 129 0.62 -14.96 -4.65
C ILE A 129 -0.42 -16.01 -4.99
N GLU A 130 -0.36 -17.18 -4.35
CA GLU A 130 -1.31 -18.26 -4.58
C GLU A 130 -2.75 -17.87 -4.23
N GLN A 131 -2.93 -16.86 -3.40
CA GLN A 131 -4.26 -16.42 -2.94
C GLN A 131 -4.77 -15.17 -3.66
N ILE A 132 -4.02 -14.67 -4.63
CA ILE A 132 -4.35 -13.39 -5.27
C ILE A 132 -5.72 -13.40 -5.94
N ALA A 133 -6.14 -14.53 -6.50
CA ALA A 133 -7.43 -14.63 -7.17
C ALA A 133 -8.61 -14.44 -6.23
N LEU A 134 -8.39 -14.57 -4.92
CA LEU A 134 -9.44 -14.32 -3.93
C LEU A 134 -9.80 -12.84 -3.83
N PHE A 135 -8.90 -11.96 -4.22
CA PHE A 135 -9.05 -10.53 -4.02
C PHE A 135 -9.26 -9.75 -5.32
N PHE A 136 -9.15 -10.42 -6.46
CA PHE A 136 -9.36 -9.81 -7.76
C PHE A 136 -10.40 -10.62 -8.55
N GLY A 137 -11.23 -9.94 -9.27
CA GLY A 137 -12.22 -10.51 -10.16
C GLY A 137 -12.30 -9.69 -11.43
N SER A 138 -13.39 -9.83 -12.17
CA SER A 138 -13.64 -8.96 -13.31
C SER A 138 -13.84 -7.54 -12.80
N GLN A 139 -13.05 -6.64 -13.30
CA GLN A 139 -13.07 -5.23 -12.88
C GLN A 139 -13.85 -4.35 -13.84
#